data_3c84b637ff348f163d3148d1eb66ca04
#
_entry.id   3c84b637ff348f163d3148d1eb66ca04
#
_cell.length_a   1.000
_cell.length_b   1.000
_cell.length_c   1.000
_cell.angle_alpha   90.00
_cell.angle_beta   90.00
_cell.angle_gamma   90.00
#
_symmetry.space_group_name_H-M   'P 1'
#
loop_
_entity.id
_entity.type
_entity.pdbx_description
1 polymer ?
#
loop_
_entity_poly.entity_id
_entity_poly.type
_entity_poly.pdbx_seq_one_letter_code
_entity_poly.pdbx_strand_id
1 'polypeptide(L)'
;FLRPLGLRLESGLGGESAVIKSHHNVGGLPDFVDFKEIIEPLRDLFKDEVRQAGLQLGIPERLVFRQPFPGPGLGIRIIGEVTEEKVKIVQDADAIYREEIAKAGLDREINQYFAALTNMRSVGVMGDFRTYDYAVALRAVKTIDFMTAEASEIPYEVLNKVMNRIINEVKGVNR
;
A
#
# COMPACT_ATOMS: atom_id res chain seq x y z
N PHE A 1 -9.69 0.06 -10.58
CA PHE A 1 -8.33 0.09 -11.16
C PHE A 1 -8.39 0.81 -12.47
N LEU A 2 -7.89 2.04 -12.50
CA LEU A 2 -8.00 2.94 -13.63
C LEU A 2 -6.70 2.94 -14.39
N ARG A 3 -6.79 2.75 -15.69
CA ARG A 3 -5.66 2.92 -16.60
C ARG A 3 -5.43 4.40 -16.84
N PRO A 4 -4.23 4.91 -16.72
CA PRO A 4 -3.88 6.14 -17.40
C PRO A 4 -3.82 5.85 -18.90
N LEU A 5 -4.57 6.60 -19.68
CA LEU A 5 -4.42 6.63 -21.13
C LEU A 5 -3.02 7.13 -21.44
N GLY A 6 -2.37 6.45 -22.38
CA GLY A 6 -1.08 6.87 -22.92
C GLY A 6 0.13 6.09 -22.43
N LEU A 7 0.07 5.39 -21.32
CA LEU A 7 1.04 4.33 -21.04
C LEU A 7 0.45 3.01 -21.56
N ARG A 8 0.56 2.77 -22.85
CA ARG A 8 0.74 1.42 -23.36
C ARG A 8 2.07 0.92 -22.77
N LEU A 9 2.03 0.52 -21.53
CA LEU A 9 2.93 -0.53 -21.11
C LEU A 9 2.47 -1.74 -21.91
N GLU A 10 3.08 -1.91 -23.05
CA GLU A 10 3.08 -3.16 -23.76
C GLU A 10 3.66 -4.18 -22.78
N SER A 11 2.78 -4.74 -21.97
CA SER A 11 3.09 -5.96 -21.25
C SER A 11 3.33 -6.99 -22.33
N GLY A 12 4.60 -7.14 -22.66
CA GLY A 12 5.21 -7.93 -23.71
C GLY A 12 4.35 -9.01 -24.33
N LEU A 13 3.92 -8.77 -25.53
CA LEU A 13 3.82 -9.81 -26.52
C LEU A 13 5.25 -10.17 -26.91
N GLY A 14 5.79 -11.24 -26.30
CA GLY A 14 7.01 -11.88 -26.79
C GLY A 14 8.32 -11.60 -26.06
N GLY A 15 8.37 -11.73 -24.72
CA GLY A 15 9.60 -11.74 -23.96
C GLY A 15 9.45 -12.53 -22.66
N GLU A 16 10.55 -12.90 -22.03
CA GLU A 16 10.58 -13.63 -20.75
C GLU A 16 9.98 -12.87 -19.53
N SER A 17 9.34 -11.72 -19.75
CA SER A 17 8.67 -10.95 -18.72
C SER A 17 7.26 -11.46 -18.48
N ALA A 18 6.98 -11.90 -17.27
CA ALA A 18 5.65 -12.31 -16.84
C ALA A 18 4.62 -11.20 -17.05
N VAL A 19 3.45 -11.55 -17.56
CA VAL A 19 2.31 -10.63 -17.74
C VAL A 19 1.82 -10.17 -16.36
N ILE A 20 2.19 -8.98 -15.95
CA ILE A 20 1.89 -8.44 -14.62
C ILE A 20 0.40 -8.03 -14.49
N LYS A 21 -0.34 -7.89 -15.58
CA LYS A 21 -1.69 -7.29 -15.59
C LYS A 21 -2.75 -8.14 -16.28
N SER A 22 -2.73 -9.45 -16.09
CA SER A 22 -3.72 -10.36 -16.67
C SER A 22 -5.18 -10.09 -16.25
N HIS A 23 -5.40 -9.43 -15.12
CA HIS A 23 -6.72 -9.10 -14.57
C HIS A 23 -7.25 -7.72 -15.01
N HIS A 24 -6.47 -6.94 -15.73
CA HIS A 24 -6.96 -5.72 -16.37
C HIS A 24 -7.44 -6.08 -17.79
N ASN A 25 -8.50 -5.45 -18.28
CA ASN A 25 -9.02 -5.67 -19.62
C ASN A 25 -8.01 -5.26 -20.73
N VAL A 26 -6.88 -5.96 -20.75
CA VAL A 26 -5.75 -5.79 -21.67
C VAL A 26 -5.29 -7.18 -22.12
N GLY A 27 -6.20 -7.94 -22.75
CA GLY A 27 -5.90 -9.28 -23.21
C GLY A 27 -5.87 -10.36 -22.12
N GLY A 28 -6.42 -10.09 -20.92
CA GLY A 28 -6.44 -11.05 -19.82
C GLY A 28 -7.82 -11.58 -19.44
N LEU A 29 -8.88 -11.11 -20.08
CA LEU A 29 -10.19 -11.69 -19.90
C LEU A 29 -10.32 -12.95 -20.77
N PRO A 30 -11.02 -14.00 -20.29
CA PRO A 30 -11.32 -15.17 -21.11
C PRO A 30 -12.09 -14.78 -22.38
N ASP A 31 -11.79 -15.45 -23.50
CA ASP A 31 -12.42 -15.18 -24.80
C ASP A 31 -13.95 -15.48 -24.80
N PHE A 32 -14.42 -16.22 -23.81
CA PHE A 32 -15.84 -16.53 -23.64
C PHE A 32 -16.27 -16.13 -22.21
N VAL A 33 -16.79 -14.96 -22.10
CA VAL A 33 -17.46 -14.53 -20.86
C VAL A 33 -18.91 -14.27 -21.29
N ASP A 34 -19.85 -14.87 -20.58
CA ASP A 34 -21.29 -14.70 -20.87
C ASP A 34 -21.77 -13.32 -20.37
N PHE A 35 -21.10 -12.28 -20.85
CA PHE A 35 -21.48 -10.89 -20.66
C PHE A 35 -22.02 -10.32 -21.95
N LYS A 36 -23.13 -9.57 -21.86
CA LYS A 36 -23.67 -8.85 -23.01
C LYS A 36 -22.70 -7.74 -23.47
N GLU A 37 -22.01 -7.12 -22.55
CA GLU A 37 -21.19 -5.94 -22.81
C GLU A 37 -20.21 -5.72 -21.66
N ILE A 38 -19.04 -5.20 -21.97
CA ILE A 38 -18.06 -4.69 -21.00
C ILE A 38 -18.10 -3.18 -21.04
N ILE A 39 -18.54 -2.56 -19.94
CA ILE A 39 -18.66 -1.11 -19.82
C ILE A 39 -17.44 -0.54 -19.12
N GLU A 40 -16.70 0.32 -19.78
CA GLU A 40 -15.49 0.97 -19.26
C GLU A 40 -15.64 2.52 -19.31
N PRO A 41 -16.48 3.12 -18.49
CA PRO A 41 -16.79 4.57 -18.57
C PRO A 41 -15.61 5.48 -18.27
N LEU A 42 -14.56 4.95 -17.66
CA LEU A 42 -13.36 5.71 -17.28
C LEU A 42 -12.15 5.40 -18.16
N ARG A 43 -12.36 4.69 -19.28
CA ARG A 43 -11.29 4.19 -20.14
C ARG A 43 -10.37 5.29 -20.66
N ASP A 44 -10.96 6.44 -20.97
CA ASP A 44 -10.29 7.55 -21.62
C ASP A 44 -9.82 8.65 -20.64
N LEU A 45 -9.95 8.41 -19.32
CA LEU A 45 -9.56 9.35 -18.29
C LEU A 45 -8.22 8.97 -17.64
N PHE A 46 -7.41 9.98 -17.36
CA PHE A 46 -6.25 9.84 -16.49
C PHE A 46 -6.68 9.69 -15.02
N LYS A 47 -5.77 9.20 -14.18
CA LYS A 47 -6.07 8.93 -12.77
C LYS A 47 -6.47 10.18 -11.98
N ASP A 48 -5.88 11.31 -12.27
CA ASP A 48 -6.21 12.61 -11.69
C ASP A 48 -7.59 13.11 -12.16
N GLU A 49 -7.91 12.95 -13.46
CA GLU A 49 -9.23 13.27 -14.01
C GLU A 49 -10.33 12.42 -13.37
N VAL A 50 -10.07 11.12 -13.18
CA VAL A 50 -11.00 10.24 -12.47
C VAL A 50 -11.21 10.67 -11.03
N ARG A 51 -10.16 11.15 -10.35
CA ARG A 51 -10.30 11.70 -9.01
C ARG A 51 -11.16 12.96 -9.00
N GLN A 52 -10.97 13.87 -9.97
CA GLN A 52 -11.81 15.05 -10.12
C GLN A 52 -13.28 14.66 -10.40
N ALA A 53 -13.52 13.73 -11.31
CA ALA A 53 -14.85 13.21 -11.55
C ALA A 53 -15.49 12.62 -10.28
N GLY A 54 -14.70 11.87 -9.49
CA GLY A 54 -15.14 11.33 -8.21
C GLY A 54 -15.58 12.41 -7.21
N LEU A 55 -14.80 13.50 -7.12
CA LEU A 55 -15.18 14.65 -6.27
C LEU A 55 -16.47 15.32 -6.76
N GLN A 56 -16.62 15.53 -8.08
CA GLN A 56 -17.84 16.11 -8.67
C GLN A 56 -19.07 15.23 -8.44
N LEU A 57 -18.91 13.92 -8.38
CA LEU A 57 -19.96 12.96 -8.03
C LEU A 57 -20.27 12.93 -6.53
N GLY A 58 -19.60 13.72 -5.72
CA GLY A 58 -19.81 13.77 -4.27
C GLY A 58 -19.19 12.62 -3.51
N ILE A 59 -18.26 11.87 -4.11
CA ILE A 59 -17.52 10.81 -3.38
C ILE A 59 -16.62 11.50 -2.34
N PRO A 60 -16.67 11.07 -1.07
CA PRO A 60 -15.85 11.67 -0.03
C PRO A 60 -14.35 11.66 -0.36
N GLU A 61 -13.66 12.77 -0.13
CA GLU A 61 -12.23 12.94 -0.43
C GLU A 61 -11.36 11.78 0.09
N ARG A 62 -11.64 11.29 1.30
CA ARG A 62 -10.91 10.16 1.91
C ARG A 62 -10.93 8.89 1.04
N LEU A 63 -11.95 8.71 0.21
CA LEU A 63 -12.08 7.59 -0.72
C LEU A 63 -11.41 7.91 -2.06
N VAL A 64 -11.63 9.12 -2.58
CA VAL A 64 -11.05 9.58 -3.85
C VAL A 64 -9.52 9.56 -3.80
N PHE A 65 -8.95 10.07 -2.71
CA PHE A 65 -7.50 10.17 -2.53
C PHE A 65 -6.89 9.01 -1.73
N ARG A 66 -7.65 7.95 -1.50
CA ARG A 66 -7.10 6.77 -0.85
C ARG A 66 -5.84 6.28 -1.57
N GLN A 67 -4.76 6.06 -0.82
CA GLN A 67 -3.55 5.48 -1.37
C GLN A 67 -3.81 4.08 -1.95
N PRO A 68 -3.04 3.65 -2.97
CA PRO A 68 -3.15 2.31 -3.52
C PRO A 68 -3.01 1.24 -2.44
N PHE A 69 -3.92 0.28 -2.46
CA PHE A 69 -3.88 -0.89 -1.59
C PHE A 69 -3.70 -2.13 -2.47
N PRO A 70 -2.76 -3.03 -2.15
CA PRO A 70 -2.49 -4.19 -2.99
C PRO A 70 -3.69 -5.13 -3.05
N GLY A 71 -3.94 -5.74 -4.23
CA GLY A 71 -5.01 -6.69 -4.42
C GLY A 71 -4.99 -7.87 -3.44
N PRO A 72 -3.81 -8.49 -3.15
CA PRO A 72 -3.69 -9.54 -2.12
C PRO A 72 -3.90 -9.07 -0.68
N GLY A 73 -4.11 -7.78 -0.46
CA GLY A 73 -4.32 -7.20 0.87
C GLY A 73 -3.04 -7.15 1.70
N LEU A 74 -3.20 -7.27 3.03
CA LEU A 74 -2.08 -7.18 3.97
C LEU A 74 -1.08 -8.32 3.85
N GLY A 75 -1.46 -9.44 3.25
CA GLY A 75 -0.59 -10.61 3.12
C GLY A 75 0.73 -10.31 2.44
N ILE A 76 0.76 -9.41 1.45
CA ILE A 76 2.02 -9.04 0.77
C ILE A 76 2.97 -8.19 1.63
N ARG A 77 2.48 -7.68 2.75
CA ARG A 77 3.28 -6.90 3.70
C ARG A 77 3.89 -7.77 4.81
N ILE A 78 3.73 -9.08 4.70
CA ILE A 78 4.28 -10.07 5.63
C ILE A 78 5.28 -10.92 4.86
N ILE A 79 6.55 -10.85 5.24
CA ILE A 79 7.58 -11.71 4.67
C ILE A 79 7.48 -13.08 5.32
N GLY A 80 7.33 -14.13 4.48
CA GLY A 80 7.18 -15.52 4.93
C GLY A 80 5.72 -15.93 5.11
N GLU A 81 5.48 -16.88 6.00
CA GLU A 81 4.14 -17.43 6.26
C GLU A 81 3.20 -16.36 6.83
N VAL A 82 1.98 -16.31 6.30
CA VAL A 82 0.92 -15.41 6.76
C VAL A 82 0.10 -16.13 7.82
N THR A 83 0.15 -15.62 9.06
CA THR A 83 -0.64 -16.12 10.19
C THR A 83 -1.53 -15.02 10.75
N GLU A 84 -2.57 -15.39 11.49
CA GLU A 84 -3.48 -14.44 12.14
C GLU A 84 -2.73 -13.46 13.05
N GLU A 85 -1.78 -13.97 13.85
CA GLU A 85 -0.91 -13.15 14.70
C GLU A 85 -0.15 -12.08 13.90
N LYS A 86 0.50 -12.50 12.81
CA LYS A 86 1.28 -11.59 11.96
C LYS A 86 0.41 -10.57 11.24
N VAL A 87 -0.78 -10.98 10.80
CA VAL A 87 -1.76 -10.07 10.20
C VAL A 87 -2.18 -9.01 11.22
N LYS A 88 -2.46 -9.41 12.46
CA LYS A 88 -2.83 -8.49 13.53
C LYS A 88 -1.72 -7.48 13.83
N ILE A 89 -0.47 -7.93 13.92
CA ILE A 89 0.70 -7.06 14.09
C ILE A 89 0.77 -6.00 12.98
N VAL A 90 0.65 -6.42 11.71
CA VAL A 90 0.70 -5.48 10.57
C VAL A 90 -0.47 -4.51 10.58
N GLN A 91 -1.68 -4.97 10.93
CA GLN A 91 -2.85 -4.11 11.04
C GLN A 91 -2.66 -3.02 12.07
N ASP A 92 -2.20 -3.38 13.26
CA ASP A 92 -2.03 -2.45 14.37
C ASP A 92 -0.88 -1.47 14.09
N ALA A 93 0.25 -1.95 13.60
CA ALA A 93 1.39 -1.11 13.23
C ALA A 93 1.05 -0.15 12.07
N ASP A 94 0.34 -0.62 11.03
CA ASP A 94 -0.09 0.21 9.91
C ASP A 94 -1.10 1.28 10.34
N ALA A 95 -2.01 0.94 11.26
CA ALA A 95 -2.99 1.88 11.80
C ALA A 95 -2.30 3.03 12.55
N ILE A 96 -1.35 2.72 13.43
CA ILE A 96 -0.57 3.72 14.16
C ILE A 96 0.22 4.60 13.20
N TYR A 97 0.91 4.00 12.22
CA TYR A 97 1.69 4.74 11.26
C TYR A 97 0.84 5.70 10.44
N ARG A 98 -0.29 5.23 9.94
CA ARG A 98 -1.23 6.06 9.16
C ARG A 98 -1.82 7.19 9.98
N GLU A 99 -2.14 6.94 11.23
CA GLU A 99 -2.66 7.94 12.15
C GLU A 99 -1.65 9.07 12.39
N GLU A 100 -0.39 8.75 12.68
CA GLU A 100 0.64 9.77 12.93
C GLU A 100 1.02 10.55 11.66
N ILE A 101 1.06 9.90 10.49
CA ILE A 101 1.25 10.58 9.20
C ILE A 101 0.10 11.58 8.94
N ALA A 102 -1.14 11.18 9.18
CA ALA A 102 -2.30 12.07 9.01
C ALA A 102 -2.29 13.25 10.01
N LYS A 103 -1.94 13.00 11.28
CA LYS A 103 -1.79 14.06 12.29
C LYS A 103 -0.70 15.06 11.93
N ALA A 104 0.34 14.61 11.24
CA ALA A 104 1.42 15.47 10.76
C ALA A 104 1.06 16.21 9.45
N GLY A 105 -0.10 15.96 8.85
CA GLY A 105 -0.54 16.56 7.58
C GLY A 105 0.21 16.05 6.36
N LEU A 106 0.92 14.91 6.48
CA LEU A 106 1.76 14.34 5.41
C LEU A 106 1.01 13.35 4.50
N ASP A 107 -0.22 13.01 4.83
CA ASP A 107 -1.03 12.01 4.12
C ASP A 107 -1.35 12.38 2.66
N ARG A 108 -1.25 13.66 2.30
CA ARG A 108 -1.41 14.16 0.93
C ARG A 108 -0.09 14.30 0.17
N GLU A 109 1.02 14.42 0.88
CA GLU A 109 2.35 14.58 0.29
C GLU A 109 2.98 13.23 -0.06
N ILE A 110 2.71 12.20 0.74
CA ILE A 110 3.28 10.88 0.58
C ILE A 110 2.30 10.01 -0.22
N ASN A 111 2.71 9.59 -1.41
CA ASN A 111 1.84 8.84 -2.32
C ASN A 111 1.52 7.43 -1.82
N GLN A 112 2.47 6.78 -1.14
CA GLN A 112 2.26 5.47 -0.53
C GLN A 112 3.11 5.33 0.73
N TYR A 113 2.47 4.92 1.82
CA TYR A 113 3.13 4.59 3.08
C TYR A 113 2.41 3.44 3.77
N PHE A 114 3.18 2.58 4.41
CA PHE A 114 2.64 1.42 5.12
C PHE A 114 3.70 0.79 6.03
N ALA A 115 3.22 -0.01 7.00
CA ALA A 115 4.04 -0.90 7.81
C ALA A 115 4.11 -2.29 7.17
N ALA A 116 5.27 -2.94 7.25
CA ALA A 116 5.50 -4.30 6.79
C ALA A 116 6.23 -5.12 7.86
N LEU A 117 5.86 -6.39 7.99
CA LEU A 117 6.50 -7.32 8.91
C LEU A 117 7.65 -8.04 8.20
N THR A 118 8.87 -7.82 8.69
CA THR A 118 10.08 -8.36 8.05
C THR A 118 10.34 -9.83 8.32
N ASN A 119 9.60 -10.46 9.22
CA ASN A 119 9.84 -11.79 9.77
C ASN A 119 11.20 -11.94 10.51
N MET A 120 11.97 -10.87 10.61
CA MET A 120 13.15 -10.83 11.46
C MET A 120 12.74 -10.72 12.93
N ARG A 121 13.41 -11.48 13.77
CA ARG A 121 13.27 -11.35 15.23
C ARG A 121 14.50 -10.70 15.82
N SER A 122 14.28 -9.84 16.77
CA SER A 122 15.35 -9.18 17.51
C SER A 122 15.19 -9.36 19.02
N VAL A 123 16.31 -9.24 19.71
CA VAL A 123 16.30 -9.18 21.18
C VAL A 123 15.91 -7.78 21.59
N GLY A 124 14.88 -7.66 22.42
CA GLY A 124 14.47 -6.46 23.12
C GLY A 124 14.56 -6.66 24.62
N VAL A 125 14.45 -5.58 25.36
CA VAL A 125 14.34 -5.59 26.83
C VAL A 125 13.06 -4.83 27.19
N MET A 126 12.15 -5.50 27.89
CA MET A 126 10.96 -4.89 28.46
C MET A 126 10.96 -5.13 29.97
N GLY A 127 11.23 -4.08 30.75
CA GLY A 127 11.49 -4.22 32.17
C GLY A 127 12.74 -5.10 32.39
N ASP A 128 12.59 -6.13 33.23
CA ASP A 128 13.67 -7.08 33.56
C ASP A 128 13.75 -8.30 32.65
N PHE A 129 12.91 -8.36 31.61
CA PHE A 129 12.81 -9.53 30.72
C PHE A 129 13.35 -9.24 29.34
N ARG A 130 14.05 -10.24 28.76
CA ARG A 130 14.41 -10.25 27.34
C ARG A 130 13.21 -10.70 26.53
N THR A 131 12.93 -9.98 25.45
CA THR A 131 11.93 -10.36 24.46
C THR A 131 12.59 -10.76 23.15
N TYR A 132 11.93 -11.64 22.39
CA TYR A 132 12.37 -12.06 21.05
C TYR A 132 11.21 -11.82 20.09
N ASP A 133 11.02 -10.56 19.76
CA ASP A 133 9.88 -10.10 19.01
C ASP A 133 10.25 -9.66 17.59
N TYR A 134 9.24 -9.37 16.79
CA TYR A 134 9.43 -9.01 15.40
C TYR A 134 9.93 -7.58 15.22
N ALA A 135 10.61 -7.39 14.07
CA ALA A 135 10.93 -6.07 13.56
C ALA A 135 9.93 -5.68 12.47
N VAL A 136 9.39 -4.47 12.57
CA VAL A 136 8.51 -3.85 11.58
C VAL A 136 9.32 -2.85 10.76
N ALA A 137 9.16 -2.90 9.44
CA ALA A 137 9.71 -1.90 8.53
C ALA A 137 8.62 -0.88 8.16
N LEU A 138 8.96 0.40 8.24
CA LEU A 138 8.11 1.49 7.76
C LEU A 138 8.56 1.90 6.36
N ARG A 139 7.64 1.95 5.44
CA ARG A 139 7.88 2.39 4.07
C ARG A 139 7.09 3.65 3.79
N ALA A 140 7.74 4.65 3.19
CA ALA A 140 7.11 5.84 2.64
C ALA A 140 7.78 6.21 1.32
N VAL A 141 7.00 6.44 0.28
CA VAL A 141 7.52 6.79 -1.04
C VAL A 141 6.71 7.90 -1.67
N LYS A 142 7.42 8.76 -2.40
CA LYS A 142 6.86 9.71 -3.35
C LYS A 142 7.04 9.16 -4.76
N THR A 143 6.05 9.38 -5.60
CA THR A 143 6.07 8.94 -6.99
C THR A 143 5.13 9.81 -7.81
N ILE A 144 5.48 10.03 -9.06
CA ILE A 144 4.63 10.79 -10.00
C ILE A 144 3.70 9.82 -10.75
N ASP A 145 4.24 8.71 -11.21
CA ASP A 145 3.58 7.77 -12.13
C ASP A 145 3.41 6.35 -11.56
N PHE A 146 3.90 6.08 -10.35
CA PHE A 146 4.00 4.76 -9.73
C PHE A 146 4.92 3.77 -10.46
N MET A 147 5.71 4.24 -11.42
CA MET A 147 6.74 3.46 -12.10
C MET A 147 8.09 3.62 -11.43
N THR A 148 8.40 4.84 -11.07
CA THR A 148 9.58 5.21 -10.27
C THR A 148 9.12 5.72 -8.92
N ALA A 149 9.85 5.41 -7.88
CA ALA A 149 9.52 5.83 -6.53
C ALA A 149 10.78 6.24 -5.78
N GLU A 150 10.71 7.39 -5.13
CA GLU A 150 11.76 7.88 -4.25
C GLU A 150 11.31 7.73 -2.78
N ALA A 151 12.27 7.52 -1.88
CA ALA A 151 11.96 7.52 -0.46
C ALA A 151 11.43 8.89 -0.04
N SER A 152 10.31 8.92 0.66
CA SER A 152 9.77 10.16 1.21
C SER A 152 10.49 10.51 2.49
N GLU A 153 10.94 11.74 2.61
CA GLU A 153 11.43 12.27 3.86
C GLU A 153 10.26 12.46 4.84
N ILE A 154 10.39 11.86 6.01
CA ILE A 154 9.45 12.04 7.12
C ILE A 154 10.21 12.72 8.25
N PRO A 155 9.69 13.79 8.86
CA PRO A 155 10.33 14.43 9.99
C PRO A 155 10.64 13.42 11.11
N TYR A 156 11.85 13.48 11.65
CA TYR A 156 12.30 12.55 12.68
C TYR A 156 11.37 12.49 13.90
N GLU A 157 10.77 13.61 14.26
CA GLU A 157 9.81 13.68 15.37
C GLU A 157 8.59 12.79 15.13
N VAL A 158 8.09 12.75 13.88
CA VAL A 158 6.97 11.88 13.48
C VAL A 158 7.39 10.42 13.52
N LEU A 159 8.56 10.10 12.93
CA LEU A 159 9.10 8.74 12.97
C LEU A 159 9.31 8.26 14.41
N ASN A 160 9.84 9.11 15.27
CA ASN A 160 10.07 8.78 16.68
C ASN A 160 8.74 8.49 17.42
N LYS A 161 7.69 9.26 17.15
CA LYS A 161 6.35 8.98 17.71
C LYS A 161 5.81 7.65 17.22
N VAL A 162 5.88 7.40 15.90
CA VAL A 162 5.44 6.14 15.30
C VAL A 162 6.16 4.95 15.91
N MET A 163 7.50 5.03 15.97
CA MET A 163 8.35 3.97 16.55
C MET A 163 7.96 3.69 18.01
N ASN A 164 7.87 4.73 18.84
CA ASN A 164 7.53 4.58 20.25
C ASN A 164 6.14 3.99 20.44
N ARG A 165 5.16 4.42 19.64
CA ARG A 165 3.80 3.89 19.71
C ARG A 165 3.76 2.43 19.26
N ILE A 166 4.39 2.08 18.15
CA ILE A 166 4.39 0.69 17.66
C ILE A 166 5.03 -0.23 18.69
N ILE A 167 6.19 0.11 19.23
CA ILE A 167 6.89 -0.72 20.22
C ILE A 167 6.08 -0.89 21.51
N ASN A 168 5.37 0.13 21.95
CA ASN A 168 4.62 0.08 23.21
C ASN A 168 3.19 -0.42 23.07
N GLU A 169 2.54 -0.22 21.93
CA GLU A 169 1.12 -0.53 21.75
C GLU A 169 0.90 -1.85 20.97
N VAL A 170 1.86 -2.26 20.12
CA VAL A 170 1.72 -3.49 19.29
C VAL A 170 2.45 -4.65 19.95
N LYS A 171 1.68 -5.62 20.44
CA LYS A 171 2.25 -6.83 21.04
C LYS A 171 3.04 -7.65 20.02
N GLY A 172 4.22 -8.10 20.41
CA GLY A 172 5.10 -8.94 19.58
C GLY A 172 6.02 -8.16 18.65
N VAL A 173 6.16 -6.85 18.84
CA VAL A 173 7.08 -5.97 18.13
C VAL A 173 8.03 -5.28 19.12
N ASN A 174 9.32 -5.29 18.80
CA ASN A 174 10.35 -4.59 19.61
C ASN A 174 11.30 -3.72 18.76
N ARG A 175 11.09 -3.67 17.45
CA ARG A 175 11.85 -2.81 16.52
C ARG A 175 11.02 -2.41 15.31
#